data_fdb589a67f86de980576858436f26925
#
_entry.id   fdb589a67f86de980576858436f26925
#
_cell.length_a   1.000
_cell.length_b   1.000
_cell.length_c   1.000
_cell.angle_alpha   90.00
_cell.angle_beta   90.00
_cell.angle_gamma   90.00
#
_symmetry.space_group_name_H-M   'P 1'
#
loop_
_entity.id
_entity.type
_entity.pdbx_description
1 polymer ?
#
loop_
_entity_poly.entity_id
_entity_poly.type
_entity_poly.pdbx_seq_one_letter_code
_entity_poly.pdbx_strand_id
1 'polypeptide(L)'
;MEKTWRWFGKKDKITLPMLRQIGVEGIVTALHDVPNGEIWTTEAISDLKSYIESYGLRWSVVESLPVCEAIKYGGTEREQLIENYKVSLANLGKCGVKTVCYNFMPVIDWIRTDLQHPWADGTSSLYYDHIRFAYFDIRILGREGAEKDYTEEELHKVDELDKVITEAEKEALIDTIIVKTQGFVNGNIKEGDKNPVAIFKRLLALYKDIDRETLRENMHYFLSAIMPVCEE
;
A
#
# COMPACT_ATOMS: atom_id res chain seq x y z
N MET A 1 -3.63 -27.27 -1.45
CA MET A 1 -3.47 -25.86 -1.01
C MET A 1 -2.03 -25.46 -1.25
N GLU A 2 -1.77 -24.34 -1.90
CA GLU A 2 -0.43 -23.82 -2.13
C GLU A 2 0.03 -22.99 -0.95
N LYS A 3 1.27 -23.17 -0.49
CA LYS A 3 1.88 -22.34 0.54
C LYS A 3 2.55 -21.14 -0.12
N THR A 4 2.01 -19.95 0.09
CA THR A 4 2.54 -18.72 -0.50
C THR A 4 3.16 -17.80 0.55
N TRP A 5 4.05 -16.92 0.09
CA TRP A 5 4.69 -15.92 0.95
C TRP A 5 4.77 -14.58 0.24
N ARG A 6 4.47 -13.49 0.97
CA ARG A 6 4.69 -12.13 0.49
C ARG A 6 6.18 -11.81 0.50
N TRP A 7 6.72 -11.51 -0.68
CA TRP A 7 8.13 -11.17 -0.86
C TRP A 7 8.27 -9.79 -1.48
N PHE A 8 9.10 -8.93 -0.87
CA PHE A 8 9.23 -7.52 -1.24
C PHE A 8 10.34 -7.25 -2.27
N GLY A 9 10.71 -8.24 -3.05
CA GLY A 9 11.68 -8.12 -4.13
C GLY A 9 13.11 -8.41 -3.70
N LYS A 10 14.05 -8.18 -4.63
CA LYS A 10 15.47 -8.57 -4.49
C LYS A 10 16.19 -7.93 -3.31
N LYS A 11 15.63 -6.85 -2.73
CA LYS A 11 16.18 -6.15 -1.55
C LYS A 11 15.56 -6.63 -0.23
N ASP A 12 14.62 -7.55 -0.27
CA ASP A 12 14.02 -8.14 0.92
C ASP A 12 15.08 -8.90 1.73
N LYS A 13 15.06 -8.72 3.04
CA LYS A 13 15.93 -9.47 3.96
C LYS A 13 15.61 -10.96 3.99
N ILE A 14 14.35 -11.32 3.72
CA ILE A 14 13.91 -12.71 3.54
C ILE A 14 14.12 -13.09 2.07
N THR A 15 15.11 -13.94 1.84
CA THR A 15 15.50 -14.35 0.49
C THR A 15 14.68 -15.52 -0.05
N LEU A 16 14.59 -15.65 -1.37
CA LEU A 16 13.92 -16.78 -2.01
C LEU A 16 14.45 -18.16 -1.55
N PRO A 17 15.77 -18.38 -1.38
CA PRO A 17 16.28 -19.62 -0.78
C PRO A 17 15.73 -19.91 0.61
N MET A 18 15.64 -18.89 1.50
CA MET A 18 15.05 -19.06 2.83
C MET A 18 13.59 -19.50 2.76
N LEU A 19 12.81 -18.90 1.85
CA LEU A 19 11.41 -19.25 1.63
C LEU A 19 11.28 -20.69 1.13
N ARG A 20 12.16 -21.09 0.21
CA ARG A 20 12.18 -22.46 -0.29
C ARG A 20 12.48 -23.47 0.82
N GLN A 21 13.42 -23.16 1.74
CA GLN A 21 13.77 -24.03 2.88
C GLN A 21 12.61 -24.30 3.83
N ILE A 22 11.72 -23.33 4.05
CA ILE A 22 10.55 -23.50 4.93
C ILE A 22 9.32 -24.08 4.19
N GLY A 23 9.48 -24.50 2.94
CA GLY A 23 8.46 -25.18 2.17
C GLY A 23 7.43 -24.26 1.51
N VAL A 24 7.77 -22.99 1.26
CA VAL A 24 7.00 -22.10 0.39
C VAL A 24 7.09 -22.61 -1.03
N GLU A 25 5.97 -22.54 -1.76
CA GLU A 25 5.83 -23.00 -3.14
C GLU A 25 5.58 -21.84 -4.09
N GLY A 26 4.83 -20.82 -3.63
CA GLY A 26 4.43 -19.67 -4.42
C GLY A 26 4.83 -18.34 -3.81
N ILE A 27 5.17 -17.39 -4.65
CA ILE A 27 5.53 -16.03 -4.28
C ILE A 27 4.40 -15.08 -4.59
N VAL A 28 4.10 -14.23 -3.63
CA VAL A 28 3.19 -13.09 -3.76
C VAL A 28 4.05 -11.82 -3.79
N THR A 29 4.13 -11.15 -4.93
CA THR A 29 5.01 -9.99 -5.13
C THR A 29 4.54 -9.09 -6.27
N ALA A 30 5.27 -8.00 -6.53
CA ALA A 30 5.00 -7.02 -7.57
C ALA A 30 6.30 -6.54 -8.24
N LEU A 31 6.19 -5.80 -9.33
CA LEU A 31 7.31 -5.07 -9.95
C LEU A 31 7.52 -3.75 -9.19
N HIS A 32 8.18 -3.83 -8.03
CA HIS A 32 8.35 -2.68 -7.12
C HIS A 32 9.22 -1.54 -7.69
N ASP A 33 10.01 -1.80 -8.71
CA ASP A 33 10.88 -0.82 -9.36
C ASP A 33 10.18 -0.08 -10.53
N VAL A 34 8.97 -0.50 -10.92
CA VAL A 34 8.17 0.20 -11.95
C VAL A 34 7.33 1.28 -11.30
N PRO A 35 7.42 2.53 -11.73
CA PRO A 35 6.60 3.62 -11.19
C PRO A 35 5.10 3.36 -11.32
N ASN A 36 4.31 3.83 -10.36
CA ASN A 36 2.86 3.70 -10.40
C ASN A 36 2.29 4.39 -11.66
N GLY A 37 1.40 3.69 -12.36
CA GLY A 37 0.76 4.17 -13.58
C GLY A 37 1.52 3.86 -14.87
N GLU A 38 2.75 3.41 -14.79
CA GLU A 38 3.49 2.93 -15.95
C GLU A 38 3.10 1.50 -16.33
N ILE A 39 3.24 1.17 -17.61
CA ILE A 39 2.95 -0.15 -18.14
C ILE A 39 3.99 -1.16 -17.66
N TRP A 40 3.53 -2.27 -17.12
CA TRP A 40 4.36 -3.43 -16.87
C TRP A 40 4.59 -4.20 -18.17
N THR A 41 5.81 -4.14 -18.69
CA THR A 41 6.15 -4.81 -19.96
C THR A 41 6.28 -6.30 -19.77
N THR A 42 6.08 -7.07 -20.85
CA THR A 42 6.28 -8.53 -20.85
C THR A 42 7.71 -8.93 -20.48
N GLU A 43 8.69 -8.12 -20.84
CA GLU A 43 10.09 -8.32 -20.49
C GLU A 43 10.30 -8.23 -18.98
N ALA A 44 9.84 -7.13 -18.35
CA ALA A 44 10.00 -6.93 -16.92
C ALA A 44 9.27 -8.00 -16.10
N ILE A 45 8.08 -8.42 -16.55
CA ILE A 45 7.30 -9.50 -15.93
C ILE A 45 8.05 -10.83 -16.06
N SER A 46 8.54 -11.16 -17.26
CA SER A 46 9.25 -12.42 -17.54
C SER A 46 10.57 -12.50 -16.78
N ASP A 47 11.30 -11.39 -16.67
CA ASP A 47 12.56 -11.33 -15.92
C ASP A 47 12.35 -11.64 -14.44
N LEU A 48 11.35 -11.01 -13.80
CA LEU A 48 11.04 -11.31 -12.40
C LEU A 48 10.53 -12.74 -12.22
N LYS A 49 9.65 -13.19 -13.11
CA LYS A 49 9.12 -14.55 -13.09
C LYS A 49 10.24 -15.57 -13.20
N SER A 50 11.11 -15.43 -14.19
CA SER A 50 12.26 -16.34 -14.40
C SER A 50 13.22 -16.34 -13.21
N TYR A 51 13.43 -15.16 -12.59
CA TYR A 51 14.23 -15.06 -11.38
C TYR A 51 13.62 -15.87 -10.24
N ILE A 52 12.32 -15.75 -9.99
CA ILE A 52 11.62 -16.52 -8.94
C ILE A 52 11.68 -18.03 -9.26
N GLU A 53 11.42 -18.42 -10.51
CA GLU A 53 11.42 -19.81 -10.98
C GLU A 53 12.80 -20.47 -10.89
N SER A 54 13.88 -19.70 -11.02
CA SER A 54 15.25 -20.21 -10.86
C SER A 54 15.54 -20.76 -9.46
N TYR A 55 14.73 -20.40 -8.46
CA TYR A 55 14.79 -20.94 -7.10
C TYR A 55 13.78 -22.08 -6.85
N GLY A 56 13.12 -22.59 -7.89
CA GLY A 56 12.11 -23.64 -7.77
C GLY A 56 10.81 -23.17 -7.10
N LEU A 57 10.51 -21.87 -7.20
CA LEU A 57 9.30 -21.24 -6.71
C LEU A 57 8.44 -20.75 -7.89
N ARG A 58 7.16 -20.43 -7.66
CA ARG A 58 6.29 -19.84 -8.67
C ARG A 58 5.96 -18.40 -8.33
N TRP A 59 5.79 -17.53 -9.30
CA TRP A 59 5.10 -16.27 -9.08
C TRP A 59 3.59 -16.53 -9.16
N SER A 60 2.95 -16.69 -8.01
CA SER A 60 1.56 -17.14 -7.93
C SER A 60 0.56 -15.98 -7.94
N VAL A 61 0.91 -14.87 -7.32
CA VAL A 61 0.01 -13.72 -7.16
C VAL A 61 0.79 -12.41 -7.33
N VAL A 62 0.23 -11.50 -8.10
CA VAL A 62 0.65 -10.08 -8.07
C VAL A 62 -0.03 -9.40 -6.89
N GLU A 63 0.75 -8.85 -6.00
CA GLU A 63 0.28 -8.06 -4.86
C GLU A 63 1.16 -6.82 -4.70
N SER A 64 0.73 -5.69 -5.21
CA SER A 64 -0.43 -5.47 -6.07
C SER A 64 0.00 -4.82 -7.39
N LEU A 65 -0.89 -4.84 -8.40
CA LEU A 65 -0.79 -3.88 -9.49
C LEU A 65 -1.39 -2.57 -8.99
N PRO A 66 -0.60 -1.48 -8.84
CA PRO A 66 -1.06 -0.27 -8.16
C PRO A 66 -2.14 0.46 -8.96
N VAL A 67 -3.23 0.85 -8.27
CA VAL A 67 -4.24 1.76 -8.82
C VAL A 67 -3.85 3.19 -8.44
N CYS A 68 -3.56 4.02 -9.43
CA CYS A 68 -3.14 5.41 -9.22
C CYS A 68 -4.23 6.25 -8.56
N GLU A 69 -3.82 7.25 -7.77
CA GLU A 69 -4.76 8.15 -7.10
C GLU A 69 -5.69 8.85 -8.10
N ALA A 70 -5.18 9.28 -9.29
CA ALA A 70 -6.00 9.91 -10.30
C ALA A 70 -7.15 9.02 -10.83
N ILE A 71 -7.02 7.72 -10.81
CA ILE A 71 -8.13 6.80 -11.10
C ILE A 71 -9.16 6.86 -9.97
N LYS A 72 -8.72 6.90 -8.72
CA LYS A 72 -9.58 6.84 -7.53
C LYS A 72 -10.41 8.12 -7.34
N TYR A 73 -9.79 9.29 -7.50
CA TYR A 73 -10.54 10.56 -7.39
C TYR A 73 -11.13 11.06 -8.71
N GLY A 74 -10.94 10.36 -9.83
CA GLY A 74 -11.50 10.76 -11.12
C GLY A 74 -10.76 11.92 -11.79
N GLY A 75 -9.43 11.95 -11.68
CA GLY A 75 -8.57 12.98 -12.27
C GLY A 75 -8.53 12.98 -13.80
N THR A 76 -7.96 14.01 -14.38
CA THR A 76 -7.87 14.19 -15.84
C THR A 76 -7.06 13.12 -16.57
N GLU A 77 -6.11 12.50 -15.86
CA GLU A 77 -5.23 11.44 -16.40
C GLU A 77 -5.86 10.04 -16.29
N ARG A 78 -7.06 9.94 -15.69
CA ARG A 78 -7.72 8.66 -15.36
C ARG A 78 -7.77 7.70 -16.53
N GLU A 79 -8.19 8.16 -17.70
CA GLU A 79 -8.38 7.31 -18.89
C GLU A 79 -7.06 6.69 -19.34
N GLN A 80 -6.00 7.48 -19.44
CA GLN A 80 -4.68 6.99 -19.83
C GLN A 80 -4.13 5.97 -18.81
N LEU A 81 -4.33 6.24 -17.52
CA LEU A 81 -3.88 5.35 -16.45
C LEU A 81 -4.66 4.03 -16.44
N ILE A 82 -5.96 4.05 -16.76
CA ILE A 82 -6.76 2.83 -16.93
C ILE A 82 -6.27 2.03 -18.15
N GLU A 83 -5.97 2.67 -19.26
CA GLU A 83 -5.41 1.96 -20.43
C GLU A 83 -4.05 1.34 -20.12
N ASN A 84 -3.16 2.04 -19.42
CA ASN A 84 -1.89 1.47 -18.98
C ASN A 84 -2.08 0.27 -18.04
N TYR A 85 -3.08 0.34 -17.17
CA TYR A 85 -3.46 -0.77 -16.27
C TYR A 85 -3.94 -1.99 -17.06
N LYS A 86 -4.81 -1.80 -18.05
CA LYS A 86 -5.33 -2.84 -18.94
C LYS A 86 -4.19 -3.55 -19.70
N VAL A 87 -3.26 -2.77 -20.27
CA VAL A 87 -2.08 -3.33 -20.94
C VAL A 87 -1.24 -4.17 -19.99
N SER A 88 -1.04 -3.69 -18.76
CA SER A 88 -0.29 -4.42 -17.73
C SER A 88 -0.98 -5.74 -17.36
N LEU A 89 -2.31 -5.75 -17.22
CA LEU A 89 -3.09 -6.98 -16.97
C LEU A 89 -2.93 -7.99 -18.11
N ALA A 90 -3.10 -7.54 -19.35
CA ALA A 90 -2.94 -8.39 -20.53
C ALA A 90 -1.52 -8.97 -20.61
N ASN A 91 -0.49 -8.19 -20.29
CA ASN A 91 0.89 -8.64 -20.26
C ASN A 91 1.14 -9.69 -19.16
N LEU A 92 0.55 -9.52 -17.98
CA LEU A 92 0.58 -10.50 -16.89
C LEU A 92 -0.08 -11.84 -17.32
N GLY A 93 -1.25 -11.76 -17.96
CA GLY A 93 -1.94 -12.91 -18.51
C GLY A 93 -1.09 -13.66 -19.55
N LYS A 94 -0.48 -12.94 -20.50
CA LYS A 94 0.44 -13.50 -21.50
C LYS A 94 1.65 -14.19 -20.87
N CYS A 95 2.15 -13.68 -19.76
CA CYS A 95 3.25 -14.27 -19.00
C CYS A 95 2.78 -15.40 -18.06
N GLY A 96 1.50 -15.74 -18.03
CA GLY A 96 0.93 -16.82 -17.23
C GLY A 96 0.76 -16.52 -15.75
N VAL A 97 0.75 -15.24 -15.33
CA VAL A 97 0.40 -14.80 -13.97
C VAL A 97 -1.09 -14.48 -13.95
N LYS A 98 -1.88 -15.36 -13.29
CA LYS A 98 -3.34 -15.37 -13.42
C LYS A 98 -4.08 -14.68 -12.27
N THR A 99 -3.39 -14.34 -11.19
CA THR A 99 -4.02 -13.72 -10.02
C THR A 99 -3.38 -12.37 -9.74
N VAL A 100 -4.19 -11.33 -9.79
CA VAL A 100 -3.76 -9.96 -9.56
C VAL A 100 -4.64 -9.34 -8.48
N CYS A 101 -4.02 -8.90 -7.39
CA CYS A 101 -4.67 -8.07 -6.40
C CYS A 101 -4.61 -6.60 -6.83
N TYR A 102 -5.67 -5.86 -6.56
CA TYR A 102 -5.72 -4.42 -6.69
C TYR A 102 -6.15 -3.79 -5.37
N ASN A 103 -5.72 -2.57 -5.13
CA ASN A 103 -6.08 -1.81 -3.93
C ASN A 103 -6.73 -0.49 -4.36
N PHE A 104 -8.03 -0.33 -4.06
CA PHE A 104 -8.77 0.90 -4.33
C PHE A 104 -9.01 1.66 -3.03
N MET A 105 -7.92 1.99 -2.33
CA MET A 105 -7.92 2.70 -1.06
C MET A 105 -7.37 4.11 -1.26
N PRO A 106 -8.16 5.16 -1.02
CA PRO A 106 -7.73 6.53 -1.23
C PRO A 106 -6.66 6.92 -0.21
N VAL A 107 -5.48 7.30 -0.70
CA VAL A 107 -4.31 7.78 0.04
C VAL A 107 -3.77 6.78 1.07
N ILE A 108 -4.62 6.28 1.96
CA ILE A 108 -4.28 5.39 3.07
C ILE A 108 -4.67 3.95 2.71
N ASP A 109 -3.69 3.05 2.75
CA ASP A 109 -3.89 1.61 2.73
C ASP A 109 -4.02 1.08 4.17
N TRP A 110 -3.51 -0.11 4.48
CA TRP A 110 -3.47 -0.59 5.85
C TRP A 110 -2.55 0.25 6.73
N ILE A 111 -2.94 0.50 7.98
CA ILE A 111 -2.18 1.33 8.93
C ILE A 111 -1.61 0.46 10.05
N ARG A 112 -0.38 0.80 10.45
CA ARG A 112 0.25 0.33 11.69
C ARG A 112 0.88 1.53 12.40
N THR A 113 0.85 1.51 13.72
CA THR A 113 1.52 2.51 14.56
C THR A 113 2.89 2.05 15.03
N ASP A 114 3.16 0.73 14.95
CA ASP A 114 4.45 0.13 15.21
C ASP A 114 4.64 -1.09 14.30
N LEU A 115 5.82 -1.24 13.71
CA LEU A 115 6.14 -2.36 12.82
C LEU A 115 6.89 -3.50 13.53
N GLN A 116 7.34 -3.28 14.76
CA GLN A 116 8.12 -4.25 15.55
C GLN A 116 7.74 -4.18 17.04
N HIS A 117 6.45 -4.07 17.33
CA HIS A 117 5.96 -4.02 18.70
C HIS A 117 6.40 -5.26 19.49
N PRO A 118 7.16 -5.09 20.60
CA PRO A 118 7.65 -6.20 21.37
C PRO A 118 6.55 -6.77 22.29
N TRP A 119 6.49 -8.09 22.39
CA TRP A 119 5.60 -8.79 23.29
C TRP A 119 6.36 -9.37 24.50
N ALA A 120 5.63 -9.65 25.58
CA ALA A 120 6.20 -10.19 26.82
C ALA A 120 6.90 -11.56 26.66
N ASP A 121 6.53 -12.32 25.62
CA ASP A 121 7.15 -13.60 25.28
C ASP A 121 8.45 -13.48 24.47
N GLY A 122 8.91 -12.25 24.20
CA GLY A 122 10.12 -11.97 23.43
C GLY A 122 9.91 -11.95 21.91
N THR A 123 8.69 -12.15 21.42
CA THR A 123 8.34 -11.98 20.00
C THR A 123 8.08 -10.51 19.64
N SER A 124 8.00 -10.22 18.37
CA SER A 124 7.54 -8.92 17.87
C SER A 124 6.52 -9.08 16.75
N SER A 125 5.63 -8.12 16.61
CA SER A 125 4.64 -8.10 15.53
C SER A 125 4.31 -6.69 15.06
N LEU A 126 3.62 -6.63 13.94
CA LEU A 126 2.93 -5.41 13.52
C LEU A 126 1.84 -5.07 14.53
N TYR A 127 1.75 -3.79 14.93
CA TYR A 127 0.80 -3.34 15.94
C TYR A 127 0.08 -2.07 15.52
N TYR A 128 -1.21 -1.99 15.86
CA TYR A 128 -2.04 -0.80 15.69
C TYR A 128 -2.57 -0.36 17.04
N ASP A 129 -2.21 0.85 17.43
CA ASP A 129 -2.75 1.54 18.60
C ASP A 129 -3.69 2.66 18.12
N HIS A 130 -4.96 2.54 18.49
CA HIS A 130 -5.98 3.48 18.04
C HIS A 130 -5.75 4.89 18.59
N ILE A 131 -5.29 5.03 19.83
CA ILE A 131 -5.04 6.34 20.43
C ILE A 131 -3.81 7.01 19.83
N ARG A 132 -2.76 6.26 19.54
CA ARG A 132 -1.60 6.78 18.80
C ARG A 132 -1.96 7.19 17.36
N PHE A 133 -2.85 6.46 16.72
CA PHE A 133 -3.37 6.86 15.41
C PHE A 133 -4.25 8.12 15.50
N ALA A 134 -5.15 8.21 16.49
CA ALA A 134 -5.95 9.42 16.74
C ALA A 134 -5.05 10.63 17.03
N TYR A 135 -3.99 10.44 17.82
CA TYR A 135 -2.98 11.47 18.06
C TYR A 135 -2.31 11.93 16.74
N PHE A 136 -1.92 10.98 15.90
CA PHE A 136 -1.35 11.31 14.59
C PHE A 136 -2.32 12.13 13.75
N ASP A 137 -3.57 11.71 13.64
CA ASP A 137 -4.62 12.36 12.83
C ASP A 137 -4.93 13.78 13.32
N ILE A 138 -5.10 13.94 14.65
CA ILE A 138 -5.52 15.21 15.26
C ILE A 138 -4.35 16.18 15.46
N ARG A 139 -3.22 15.71 16.03
CA ARG A 139 -2.10 16.58 16.47
C ARG A 139 -0.99 16.71 15.44
N ILE A 140 -0.63 15.64 14.74
CA ILE A 140 0.46 15.66 13.76
C ILE A 140 -0.07 16.06 12.37
N LEU A 141 -1.06 15.35 11.88
CA LEU A 141 -1.68 15.63 10.59
C LEU A 141 -2.56 16.89 10.66
N GLY A 142 -3.29 17.09 11.76
CA GLY A 142 -4.20 18.22 11.94
C GLY A 142 -5.29 18.22 10.87
N ARG A 143 -5.88 17.06 10.60
CA ARG A 143 -6.97 16.93 9.63
C ARG A 143 -8.17 17.74 10.10
N GLU A 144 -8.71 18.58 9.23
CA GLU A 144 -9.88 19.42 9.55
C GLU A 144 -11.07 18.55 9.97
N GLY A 145 -11.58 18.80 11.18
CA GLY A 145 -12.73 18.11 11.74
C GLY A 145 -12.43 16.69 12.23
N ALA A 146 -11.15 16.29 12.36
CA ALA A 146 -10.76 14.96 12.82
C ALA A 146 -11.40 14.58 14.16
N GLU A 147 -11.51 15.53 15.10
CA GLU A 147 -12.07 15.26 16.43
C GLU A 147 -13.50 14.69 16.38
N LYS A 148 -14.26 14.96 15.30
CA LYS A 148 -15.64 14.44 15.15
C LYS A 148 -15.71 12.92 14.92
N ASP A 149 -14.60 12.32 14.55
CA ASP A 149 -14.51 10.88 14.27
C ASP A 149 -14.13 10.07 15.51
N TYR A 150 -13.89 10.74 16.65
CA TYR A 150 -13.45 10.13 17.90
C TYR A 150 -14.42 10.45 19.04
N THR A 151 -14.55 9.53 19.98
CA THR A 151 -15.34 9.71 21.19
C THR A 151 -14.65 10.65 22.17
N GLU A 152 -15.41 11.23 23.13
CA GLU A 152 -14.84 12.07 24.18
C GLU A 152 -13.77 11.35 25.02
N GLU A 153 -13.94 10.04 25.27
CA GLU A 153 -12.98 9.23 25.99
C GLU A 153 -11.65 9.10 25.21
N GLU A 154 -11.74 8.90 23.89
CA GLU A 154 -10.57 8.81 23.00
C GLU A 154 -9.85 10.16 22.91
N LEU A 155 -10.59 11.25 22.77
CA LEU A 155 -10.03 12.61 22.79
C LEU A 155 -9.31 12.90 24.10
N HIS A 156 -9.89 12.53 25.24
CA HIS A 156 -9.20 12.65 26.52
C HIS A 156 -7.89 11.84 26.57
N LYS A 157 -7.89 10.62 26.06
CA LYS A 157 -6.66 9.80 25.97
C LYS A 157 -5.61 10.41 25.04
N VAL A 158 -6.03 11.07 23.96
CA VAL A 158 -5.14 11.82 23.06
C VAL A 158 -4.49 12.99 23.82
N ASP A 159 -5.26 13.74 24.62
CA ASP A 159 -4.73 14.84 25.43
C ASP A 159 -3.77 14.37 26.53
N GLU A 160 -4.01 13.21 27.12
CA GLU A 160 -3.06 12.60 28.07
C GLU A 160 -1.77 12.16 27.37
N LEU A 161 -1.89 11.56 26.18
CA LEU A 161 -0.74 11.17 25.39
C LEU A 161 0.10 12.39 24.97
N ASP A 162 -0.54 13.51 24.61
CA ASP A 162 0.15 14.76 24.21
C ASP A 162 1.07 15.32 25.30
N LYS A 163 0.74 15.08 26.57
CA LYS A 163 1.55 15.54 27.71
C LYS A 163 2.85 14.74 27.90
N VAL A 164 2.92 13.53 27.37
CA VAL A 164 4.01 12.59 27.68
C VAL A 164 4.76 12.09 26.43
N ILE A 165 4.18 12.21 25.24
CA ILE A 165 4.79 11.75 24.00
C ILE A 165 6.03 12.58 23.65
N THR A 166 7.11 11.90 23.34
CA THR A 166 8.38 12.53 22.97
C THR A 166 8.43 12.89 21.48
N GLU A 167 9.30 13.81 21.09
CA GLU A 167 9.53 14.14 19.67
C GLU A 167 9.99 12.91 18.87
N ALA A 168 10.84 12.06 19.44
CA ALA A 168 11.26 10.83 18.81
C ALA A 168 10.10 9.87 18.53
N GLU A 169 9.12 9.77 19.43
CA GLU A 169 7.91 8.97 19.20
C GLU A 169 6.99 9.57 18.14
N LYS A 170 6.89 10.91 18.06
CA LYS A 170 6.15 11.59 17.00
C LYS A 170 6.79 11.33 15.64
N GLU A 171 8.11 11.45 15.55
CA GLU A 171 8.87 11.13 14.33
C GLU A 171 8.69 9.66 13.93
N ALA A 172 8.73 8.73 14.89
CA ALA A 172 8.48 7.30 14.65
C ALA A 172 7.07 7.03 14.14
N LEU A 173 6.05 7.73 14.64
CA LEU A 173 4.67 7.63 14.12
C LEU A 173 4.57 8.14 12.68
N ILE A 174 5.18 9.29 12.37
CA ILE A 174 5.22 9.84 11.00
C ILE A 174 5.90 8.84 10.05
N ASP A 175 7.07 8.34 10.43
CA ASP A 175 7.84 7.39 9.64
C ASP A 175 7.06 6.09 9.42
N THR A 176 6.44 5.56 10.48
CA THR A 176 5.67 4.33 10.40
C THR A 176 4.40 4.49 9.57
N ILE A 177 3.57 5.50 9.88
CA ILE A 177 2.25 5.66 9.26
C ILE A 177 2.35 6.18 7.84
N ILE A 178 3.24 7.14 7.57
CA ILE A 178 3.32 7.78 6.25
C ILE A 178 4.40 7.12 5.36
N VAL A 179 5.64 7.03 5.85
CA VAL A 179 6.76 6.65 5.00
C VAL A 179 6.79 5.16 4.74
N LYS A 180 6.80 4.35 5.81
CA LYS A 180 6.97 2.90 5.69
C LYS A 180 5.73 2.16 5.22
N THR A 181 4.54 2.60 5.64
CA THR A 181 3.30 1.90 5.28
C THR A 181 2.67 2.44 4.00
N GLN A 182 2.68 3.75 3.77
CA GLN A 182 2.03 4.35 2.59
C GLN A 182 3.00 4.61 1.43
N GLY A 183 4.25 4.90 1.70
CA GLY A 183 5.27 5.11 0.66
C GLY A 183 5.45 3.89 -0.25
N PHE A 184 5.28 2.71 0.31
CA PHE A 184 5.33 1.45 -0.42
C PHE A 184 4.16 1.29 -1.42
N VAL A 185 2.97 1.75 -1.05
CA VAL A 185 1.75 1.59 -1.86
C VAL A 185 1.62 2.69 -2.91
N ASN A 186 1.87 3.93 -2.52
CA ASN A 186 1.57 5.09 -3.35
C ASN A 186 2.75 5.56 -4.21
N GLY A 187 3.99 5.20 -3.89
CA GLY A 187 5.19 5.65 -4.60
C GLY A 187 5.44 7.16 -4.56
N ASN A 188 4.51 7.93 -3.96
CA ASN A 188 4.55 9.38 -3.89
C ASN A 188 5.32 9.91 -2.68
N ILE A 189 5.56 9.05 -1.70
CA ILE A 189 6.29 9.37 -0.46
C ILE A 189 7.43 8.35 -0.36
N LYS A 190 8.66 8.84 -0.21
CA LYS A 190 9.87 8.01 -0.17
C LYS A 190 10.65 8.26 1.10
N GLU A 191 11.42 7.26 1.52
CA GLU A 191 12.40 7.44 2.58
C GLU A 191 13.36 8.58 2.22
N GLY A 192 13.52 9.53 3.15
CA GLY A 192 14.34 10.73 2.95
C GLY A 192 13.58 11.97 2.47
N ASP A 193 12.27 11.89 2.23
CA ASP A 193 11.46 13.07 1.93
C ASP A 193 11.49 14.05 3.11
N LYS A 194 11.81 15.31 2.84
CA LYS A 194 12.01 16.34 3.88
C LYS A 194 10.73 16.71 4.64
N ASN A 195 9.56 16.46 4.06
CA ASN A 195 8.27 16.79 4.71
C ASN A 195 7.17 15.81 4.28
N PRO A 196 7.20 14.58 4.77
CA PRO A 196 6.22 13.55 4.41
C PRO A 196 4.79 13.94 4.82
N VAL A 197 4.62 14.64 5.93
CA VAL A 197 3.30 15.14 6.39
C VAL A 197 2.70 16.12 5.39
N ALA A 198 3.47 17.05 4.85
CA ALA A 198 2.97 18.00 3.85
C ALA A 198 2.61 17.31 2.53
N ILE A 199 3.38 16.31 2.11
CA ILE A 199 3.04 15.49 0.93
C ILE A 199 1.72 14.76 1.17
N PHE A 200 1.58 14.12 2.32
CA PHE A 200 0.38 13.38 2.70
C PHE A 200 -0.86 14.28 2.75
N LYS A 201 -0.75 15.49 3.33
CA LYS A 201 -1.83 16.50 3.31
C LYS A 201 -2.25 16.89 1.89
N ARG A 202 -1.30 17.04 0.96
CA ARG A 202 -1.62 17.34 -0.45
C ARG A 202 -2.37 16.20 -1.11
N LEU A 203 -2.01 14.95 -0.83
CA LEU A 203 -2.74 13.78 -1.34
C LEU A 203 -4.17 13.74 -0.79
N LEU A 204 -4.37 13.99 0.51
CA LEU A 204 -5.70 14.08 1.10
C LEU A 204 -6.54 15.20 0.47
N ALA A 205 -5.92 16.35 0.15
CA ALA A 205 -6.62 17.49 -0.46
C ALA A 205 -7.20 17.16 -1.85
N LEU A 206 -6.66 16.18 -2.57
CA LEU A 206 -7.23 15.71 -3.85
C LEU A 206 -8.61 15.09 -3.68
N TYR A 207 -8.97 14.67 -2.47
CA TYR A 207 -10.24 14.03 -2.15
C TYR A 207 -11.24 14.96 -1.45
N LYS A 208 -10.94 16.27 -1.36
CA LYS A 208 -11.77 17.22 -0.60
C LYS A 208 -13.25 17.22 -1.03
N ASP A 209 -13.50 17.09 -2.35
CA ASP A 209 -14.82 17.10 -2.93
C ASP A 209 -15.30 15.70 -3.38
N ILE A 210 -14.60 14.66 -2.95
CA ILE A 210 -14.92 13.26 -3.26
C ILE A 210 -15.59 12.62 -2.05
N ASP A 211 -16.89 12.49 -2.12
CA ASP A 211 -17.64 11.78 -1.10
C ASP A 211 -17.60 10.24 -1.31
N ARG A 212 -18.23 9.53 -0.41
CA ARG A 212 -18.27 8.07 -0.41
C ARG A 212 -18.92 7.50 -1.67
N GLU A 213 -19.97 8.12 -2.17
CA GLU A 213 -20.71 7.64 -3.35
C GLU A 213 -19.89 7.90 -4.61
N THR A 214 -19.33 9.09 -4.77
CA THR A 214 -18.41 9.43 -5.86
C THR A 214 -17.22 8.47 -5.93
N LEU A 215 -16.64 8.13 -4.75
CA LEU A 215 -15.54 7.16 -4.69
C LEU A 215 -15.97 5.76 -5.16
N ARG A 216 -17.19 5.32 -4.80
CA ARG A 216 -17.75 4.05 -5.27
C ARG A 216 -18.03 4.05 -6.77
N GLU A 217 -18.54 5.15 -7.30
CA GLU A 217 -18.74 5.32 -8.73
C GLU A 217 -17.43 5.26 -9.50
N ASN A 218 -16.39 5.92 -9.01
CA ASN A 218 -15.04 5.85 -9.59
C ASN A 218 -14.46 4.42 -9.55
N MET A 219 -14.68 3.69 -8.45
CA MET A 219 -14.30 2.28 -8.35
C MET A 219 -15.07 1.42 -9.35
N HIS A 220 -16.39 1.61 -9.45
CA HIS A 220 -17.22 0.89 -10.43
C HIS A 220 -16.76 1.18 -11.85
N TYR A 221 -16.49 2.45 -12.17
CA TYR A 221 -15.96 2.85 -13.47
C TYR A 221 -14.65 2.12 -13.81
N PHE A 222 -13.69 2.14 -12.89
CA PHE A 222 -12.41 1.45 -13.05
C PHE A 222 -12.60 -0.06 -13.26
N LEU A 223 -13.37 -0.73 -12.39
CA LEU A 223 -13.60 -2.16 -12.48
C LEU A 223 -14.31 -2.54 -13.79
N SER A 224 -15.33 -1.79 -14.19
CA SER A 224 -16.03 -2.02 -15.47
C SER A 224 -15.10 -1.90 -16.68
N ALA A 225 -14.10 -1.01 -16.61
CA ALA A 225 -13.15 -0.82 -17.70
C ALA A 225 -12.13 -1.97 -17.81
N ILE A 226 -11.71 -2.57 -16.67
CA ILE A 226 -10.67 -3.61 -16.67
C ILE A 226 -11.23 -5.03 -16.79
N MET A 227 -12.48 -5.27 -16.37
CA MET A 227 -13.08 -6.63 -16.37
C MET A 227 -13.00 -7.35 -17.72
N PRO A 228 -13.29 -6.71 -18.88
CA PRO A 228 -13.16 -7.39 -20.16
C PRO A 228 -11.76 -7.97 -20.44
N VAL A 229 -10.70 -7.26 -19.98
CA VAL A 229 -9.31 -7.74 -20.13
C VAL A 229 -9.00 -8.91 -19.19
N CYS A 230 -9.69 -8.97 -18.05
CA CYS A 230 -9.52 -10.07 -17.10
C CYS A 230 -10.20 -11.37 -17.55
N GLU A 231 -11.17 -11.29 -18.49
CA GLU A 231 -11.89 -12.44 -19.04
C GLU A 231 -11.16 -13.11 -20.21
N GLU A 232 -10.23 -12.39 -20.86
CA GLU A 232 -9.37 -12.89 -21.94
C GLU A 232 -8.20 -13.74 -21.40
#